data_c0c512e8a7f3a700c8b2b80392aa9c2a
#
_entry.id   c0c512e8a7f3a700c8b2b80392aa9c2a
#
_cell.length_a   1.000
_cell.length_b   1.000
_cell.length_c   1.000
_cell.angle_alpha   90.00
_cell.angle_beta   90.00
_cell.angle_gamma   90.00
#
_symmetry.space_group_name_H-M   'P 1'
#
loop_
_entity.id
_entity.type
_entity.pdbx_description
1 polymer ?
#
loop_
_entity_poly.entity_id
_entity_poly.type
_entity_poly.pdbx_seq_one_letter_code
_entity_poly.pdbx_strand_id
1 'polypeptide(L)'
;FFFQAEDGIRDKLVTGVQACALPISETYDQVVMATHSDETLQLLADPSSDERSILSSINYQQNRAVLHTDASVLPQEKRCWAAWNYTTNSSIEAENKRVCVNYLINKLQPLPESWNNQPIIVSLNPVIEPASETIRADIEYAHPIFDQAAINAQSNLPLIQGSKNTWFCGAWTGYGFHEDGLRSGELVAEAIHELLISHNHSSALA
;
A
#
# COMPACT_ATOMS: atom_id res chain seq x y z
N PHE A 1 -17.61 -3.77 -2.63
CA PHE A 1 -17.12 -2.74 -3.57
C PHE A 1 -15.80 -2.21 -3.05
N PHE A 2 -14.70 -2.48 -3.79
CA PHE A 2 -13.40 -1.89 -3.48
C PHE A 2 -13.29 -0.60 -4.30
N PHE A 3 -13.22 0.54 -3.63
CA PHE A 3 -12.77 1.77 -4.26
C PHE A 3 -11.24 1.80 -4.15
N GLN A 4 -10.55 1.67 -5.27
CA GLN A 4 -9.14 2.05 -5.35
C GLN A 4 -9.10 3.58 -5.43
N ALA A 5 -8.49 4.23 -4.44
CA ALA A 5 -8.40 5.68 -4.35
C ALA A 5 -7.56 6.32 -5.49
N GLU A 6 -6.86 5.53 -6.29
CA GLU A 6 -6.02 6.00 -7.40
C GLU A 6 -6.77 6.29 -8.71
N ASP A 7 -7.97 5.75 -8.87
CA ASP A 7 -8.86 6.05 -10.01
C ASP A 7 -9.91 7.10 -9.63
N GLY A 8 -9.47 8.23 -9.14
CA GLY A 8 -10.28 9.43 -9.21
C GLY A 8 -10.68 9.61 -10.66
N ILE A 9 -12.00 9.60 -10.93
CA ILE A 9 -12.63 9.73 -12.26
C ILE A 9 -11.94 10.86 -13.02
N ARG A 10 -10.87 10.56 -13.73
CA ARG A 10 -10.28 11.40 -14.77
C ARG A 10 -10.89 11.01 -16.09
N ASP A 11 -12.20 11.20 -16.21
CA ASP A 11 -12.82 11.19 -17.52
C ASP A 11 -12.45 12.48 -18.26
N LYS A 12 -11.41 12.39 -19.10
CA LYS A 12 -10.93 13.48 -19.96
C LYS A 12 -11.89 13.80 -21.10
N LEU A 13 -13.10 13.24 -21.12
CA LEU A 13 -14.05 13.35 -22.23
C LEU A 13 -15.43 13.90 -21.84
N VAL A 14 -15.55 14.63 -20.75
CA VAL A 14 -16.76 15.42 -20.50
C VAL A 14 -16.57 16.80 -21.08
N THR A 15 -16.82 16.93 -22.36
CA THR A 15 -17.03 18.21 -23.01
C THR A 15 -18.29 18.86 -22.45
N GLY A 16 -18.13 19.90 -21.63
CA GLY A 16 -19.11 20.98 -21.50
C GLY A 16 -20.42 20.71 -20.76
N VAL A 17 -20.64 19.56 -20.17
CA VAL A 17 -21.71 19.33 -19.21
C VAL A 17 -21.09 19.34 -17.82
N GLN A 18 -21.31 20.40 -17.04
CA GLN A 18 -21.19 20.34 -15.61
C GLN A 18 -22.20 19.30 -15.12
N ALA A 19 -21.79 18.04 -15.02
CA ALA A 19 -22.48 17.09 -14.18
C ALA A 19 -22.28 17.65 -12.75
N CYS A 20 -23.28 18.35 -12.23
CA CYS A 20 -23.49 18.48 -10.80
C CYS A 20 -23.73 17.05 -10.33
N ALA A 21 -22.67 16.31 -10.07
CA ALA A 21 -22.74 15.13 -9.22
C ALA A 21 -23.16 15.67 -7.85
N LEU A 22 -24.45 15.60 -7.56
CA LEU A 22 -24.92 15.76 -6.21
C LEU A 22 -24.12 14.76 -5.38
N PRO A 23 -23.54 15.15 -4.24
CA PRO A 23 -22.85 14.21 -3.38
C PRO A 23 -23.85 13.11 -3.02
N ILE A 24 -23.61 11.91 -3.56
CA ILE A 24 -24.41 10.74 -3.19
C ILE A 24 -23.90 10.35 -1.81
N SER A 25 -24.74 10.59 -0.80
CA SER A 25 -24.48 10.14 0.56
C SER A 25 -25.24 8.83 0.78
N GLU A 26 -24.51 7.81 1.21
CA GLU A 26 -25.07 6.53 1.63
C GLU A 26 -24.72 6.29 3.08
N THR A 27 -25.57 5.53 3.79
CA THR A 27 -25.35 5.16 5.18
C THR A 27 -25.09 3.66 5.26
N TYR A 28 -24.05 3.29 5.98
CA TYR A 28 -23.65 1.90 6.22
C TYR A 28 -23.57 1.62 7.72
N ASP A 29 -23.87 0.39 8.12
CA ASP A 29 -23.83 -0.04 9.52
C ASP A 29 -22.39 -0.15 10.03
N GLN A 30 -21.46 -0.53 9.16
CA GLN A 30 -20.03 -0.66 9.46
C GLN A 30 -19.20 -0.18 8.27
N VAL A 31 -18.08 0.47 8.55
CA VAL A 31 -17.12 0.95 7.54
C VAL A 31 -15.76 0.37 7.83
N VAL A 32 -15.09 -0.20 6.82
CA VAL A 32 -13.71 -0.69 6.92
C VAL A 32 -12.80 0.18 6.08
N MET A 33 -11.83 0.83 6.73
CA MET A 33 -10.81 1.66 6.10
C MET A 33 -9.59 0.78 5.80
N ALA A 34 -9.40 0.42 4.53
CA ALA A 34 -8.31 -0.43 4.06
C ALA A 34 -7.29 0.34 3.20
N THR A 35 -7.22 1.65 3.38
CA THR A 35 -6.26 2.55 2.73
C THR A 35 -5.01 2.76 3.59
N HIS A 36 -4.03 3.55 3.12
CA HIS A 36 -2.95 4.04 3.96
C HIS A 36 -3.49 4.82 5.16
N SER A 37 -2.76 4.83 6.28
CA SER A 37 -3.23 5.49 7.51
C SER A 37 -3.40 7.00 7.34
N ASP A 38 -2.52 7.66 6.59
CA ASP A 38 -2.58 9.08 6.26
C ASP A 38 -3.77 9.41 5.34
N GLU A 39 -4.04 8.58 4.32
CA GLU A 39 -5.21 8.70 3.46
C GLU A 39 -6.49 8.45 4.25
N THR A 40 -6.51 7.41 5.10
CA THR A 40 -7.61 7.13 6.02
C THR A 40 -7.94 8.38 6.86
N LEU A 41 -6.92 9.02 7.44
CA LEU A 41 -7.11 10.21 8.25
C LEU A 41 -7.71 11.38 7.46
N GLN A 42 -7.36 11.51 6.17
CA GLN A 42 -7.94 12.52 5.28
C GLN A 42 -9.39 12.23 4.89
N LEU A 43 -9.78 10.95 4.81
CA LEU A 43 -11.13 10.53 4.48
C LEU A 43 -12.11 10.67 5.66
N LEU A 44 -11.61 10.65 6.91
CA LEU A 44 -12.42 10.83 8.09
C LEU A 44 -12.84 12.30 8.26
N ALA A 45 -14.14 12.58 8.20
CA ALA A 45 -14.67 13.95 8.35
C ALA A 45 -14.45 14.51 9.78
N ASP A 46 -14.60 13.66 10.79
CA ASP A 46 -14.47 14.04 12.22
C ASP A 46 -13.70 12.94 13.00
N PRO A 47 -12.37 12.81 12.75
CA PRO A 47 -11.56 11.87 13.49
C PRO A 47 -11.41 12.28 14.97
N SER A 48 -11.51 11.30 15.87
CA SER A 48 -11.26 11.46 17.30
C SER A 48 -9.78 11.81 17.57
N SER A 49 -9.46 12.18 18.82
CA SER A 49 -8.08 12.42 19.25
C SER A 49 -7.19 11.19 19.07
N ASP A 50 -7.73 10.00 19.39
CA ASP A 50 -6.99 8.74 19.29
C ASP A 50 -6.78 8.33 17.85
N GLU A 51 -7.80 8.46 16.99
CA GLU A 51 -7.66 8.24 15.54
C GLU A 51 -6.61 9.18 14.93
N ARG A 52 -6.64 10.47 15.26
CA ARG A 52 -5.61 11.42 14.80
C ARG A 52 -4.22 11.00 15.27
N SER A 53 -4.07 10.70 16.55
CA SER A 53 -2.78 10.34 17.14
C SER A 53 -2.20 9.08 16.53
N ILE A 54 -3.02 8.04 16.37
CA ILE A 54 -2.57 6.73 15.87
C ILE A 54 -2.29 6.80 14.36
N LEU A 55 -3.25 7.29 13.57
CA LEU A 55 -3.14 7.28 12.11
C LEU A 55 -2.07 8.23 11.59
N SER A 56 -1.83 9.39 12.25
CA SER A 56 -0.77 10.33 11.86
C SER A 56 0.63 9.90 12.26
N SER A 57 0.77 8.89 13.13
CA SER A 57 2.09 8.40 13.58
C SER A 57 2.78 7.50 12.56
N ILE A 58 2.08 7.04 11.53
CA ILE A 58 2.66 6.26 10.45
C ILE A 58 3.09 7.23 9.34
N ASN A 59 4.40 7.42 9.19
CA ASN A 59 4.96 8.23 8.13
C ASN A 59 5.13 7.42 6.85
N TYR A 60 5.03 8.08 5.69
CA TYR A 60 5.21 7.43 4.39
C TYR A 60 6.37 8.06 3.63
N GLN A 61 7.18 7.22 3.00
CA GLN A 61 8.28 7.62 2.14
C GLN A 61 7.92 7.37 0.68
N GLN A 62 8.09 8.40 -0.15
CA GLN A 62 7.95 8.24 -1.59
C GLN A 62 9.10 7.42 -2.16
N ASN A 63 8.76 6.41 -2.95
CA ASN A 63 9.69 5.51 -3.63
C ASN A 63 9.29 5.39 -5.09
N ARG A 64 10.26 5.57 -5.98
CA ARG A 64 10.07 5.37 -7.40
C ARG A 64 10.33 3.91 -7.77
N ALA A 65 9.37 3.28 -8.42
CA ALA A 65 9.47 1.92 -8.93
C ALA A 65 9.42 1.91 -10.46
N VAL A 66 10.46 1.40 -11.10
CA VAL A 66 10.56 1.33 -12.56
C VAL A 66 10.50 -0.10 -13.01
N LEU A 67 9.48 -0.46 -13.80
CA LEU A 67 9.38 -1.75 -14.48
C LEU A 67 10.09 -1.66 -15.82
N HIS A 68 11.08 -2.52 -16.04
CA HIS A 68 11.90 -2.48 -17.25
C HIS A 68 12.51 -3.85 -17.58
N THR A 69 13.22 -3.92 -18.72
CA THR A 69 13.91 -5.13 -19.21
C THR A 69 15.42 -4.95 -19.33
N ASP A 70 15.99 -3.86 -18.85
CA ASP A 70 17.42 -3.57 -18.92
C ASP A 70 18.21 -4.42 -17.94
N ALA A 71 18.97 -5.39 -18.47
CA ALA A 71 19.81 -6.26 -17.66
C ALA A 71 21.08 -5.59 -17.12
N SER A 72 21.43 -4.37 -17.56
CA SER A 72 22.65 -3.69 -17.14
C SER A 72 22.64 -3.31 -15.65
N VAL A 73 21.46 -3.22 -15.04
CA VAL A 73 21.29 -2.98 -13.59
C VAL A 73 21.57 -4.22 -12.72
N LEU A 74 21.68 -5.39 -13.34
CA LEU A 74 21.97 -6.65 -12.66
C LEU A 74 23.49 -6.96 -12.68
N PRO A 75 23.98 -7.87 -11.83
CA PRO A 75 25.37 -8.31 -11.87
C PRO A 75 25.78 -8.80 -13.27
N GLN A 76 27.02 -8.54 -13.71
CA GLN A 76 27.54 -8.98 -15.01
C GLN A 76 27.45 -10.50 -15.18
N GLU A 77 27.74 -11.23 -14.12
CA GLU A 77 27.67 -12.70 -14.11
C GLU A 77 26.23 -13.16 -13.85
N LYS A 78 25.58 -13.73 -14.86
CA LYS A 78 24.18 -14.23 -14.76
C LYS A 78 23.96 -15.23 -13.62
N ARG A 79 24.99 -16.04 -13.27
CA ARG A 79 24.92 -16.97 -12.13
C ARG A 79 24.76 -16.26 -10.78
N CYS A 80 25.11 -14.97 -10.69
CA CYS A 80 24.93 -14.14 -9.50
C CYS A 80 23.58 -13.47 -9.43
N TRP A 81 22.73 -13.60 -10.43
CA TRP A 81 21.41 -13.01 -10.43
C TRP A 81 20.55 -13.66 -9.34
N ALA A 82 20.14 -12.88 -8.38
CA ALA A 82 19.22 -13.26 -7.32
C ALA A 82 17.81 -12.72 -7.63
N ALA A 83 16.80 -13.15 -6.87
CA ALA A 83 15.47 -12.56 -6.93
C ALA A 83 15.52 -11.08 -6.51
N TRP A 84 16.37 -10.75 -5.54
CA TRP A 84 16.61 -9.40 -5.01
C TRP A 84 18.09 -9.06 -5.19
N ASN A 85 18.39 -8.03 -5.95
CA ASN A 85 19.76 -7.57 -6.21
C ASN A 85 19.90 -6.14 -5.69
N TYR A 86 20.73 -5.96 -4.65
CA TYR A 86 21.00 -4.65 -4.08
C TYR A 86 22.10 -3.95 -4.85
N THR A 87 21.85 -2.70 -5.23
CA THR A 87 22.86 -1.83 -5.85
C THR A 87 23.10 -0.64 -4.94
N THR A 88 24.39 -0.38 -4.62
CA THR A 88 24.80 0.79 -3.85
C THR A 88 25.77 1.61 -4.68
N ASN A 89 25.67 2.93 -4.59
CA ASN A 89 26.71 3.81 -5.13
C ASN A 89 27.70 4.15 -4.00
N SER A 90 28.96 3.76 -4.18
CA SER A 90 30.03 3.98 -3.19
C SER A 90 30.40 5.47 -2.99
N SER A 91 29.92 6.36 -3.86
CA SER A 91 30.24 7.80 -3.87
C SER A 91 29.19 8.68 -3.17
N ILE A 92 28.08 8.13 -2.68
CA ILE A 92 27.04 8.88 -1.98
C ILE A 92 27.36 8.87 -0.48
N GLU A 93 27.58 10.06 0.10
CA GLU A 93 27.77 10.26 1.53
C GLU A 93 26.65 9.61 2.35
N ALA A 94 26.99 9.08 3.52
CA ALA A 94 26.22 8.11 4.27
C ALA A 94 24.81 8.57 4.72
N GLU A 95 24.48 9.86 4.63
CA GLU A 95 23.24 10.44 5.17
C GLU A 95 22.01 10.34 4.26
N ASN A 96 22.19 10.03 2.96
CA ASN A 96 21.08 9.94 1.99
C ASN A 96 21.06 8.60 1.21
N LYS A 97 21.44 7.50 1.84
CA LYS A 97 21.43 6.18 1.19
C LYS A 97 20.00 5.70 0.95
N ARG A 98 19.40 6.15 -0.15
CA ARG A 98 18.28 5.42 -0.73
C ARG A 98 18.78 4.04 -1.13
N VAL A 99 18.17 3.00 -0.59
CA VAL A 99 18.50 1.62 -0.96
C VAL A 99 17.88 1.38 -2.33
N CYS A 100 18.72 1.06 -3.32
CA CYS A 100 18.27 0.59 -4.61
C CYS A 100 18.17 -0.94 -4.57
N VAL A 101 17.00 -1.46 -4.90
CA VAL A 101 16.75 -2.90 -5.01
C VAL A 101 16.22 -3.18 -6.40
N ASN A 102 16.89 -4.09 -7.12
CA ASN A 102 16.43 -4.60 -8.42
C ASN A 102 15.81 -5.99 -8.22
N TYR A 103 14.50 -6.07 -8.31
CA TYR A 103 13.73 -7.31 -8.22
C TYR A 103 13.71 -8.00 -9.58
N LEU A 104 14.31 -9.19 -9.69
CA LEU A 104 14.22 -10.00 -10.89
C LEU A 104 12.95 -10.87 -10.82
N ILE A 105 11.89 -10.40 -11.46
CA ILE A 105 10.55 -10.98 -11.37
C ILE A 105 10.53 -12.43 -11.90
N ASN A 106 11.35 -12.75 -12.91
CA ASN A 106 11.51 -14.11 -13.43
C ASN A 106 11.90 -15.16 -12.36
N LYS A 107 12.44 -14.71 -11.21
CA LYS A 107 12.80 -15.58 -10.09
C LYS A 107 11.83 -15.50 -8.91
N LEU A 108 10.90 -14.56 -8.94
CA LEU A 108 9.92 -14.35 -7.85
C LEU A 108 8.59 -15.05 -8.13
N GLN A 109 8.20 -15.13 -9.40
CA GLN A 109 6.92 -15.70 -9.77
C GLN A 109 7.00 -16.36 -11.15
N PRO A 110 6.15 -17.36 -11.46
CA PRO A 110 6.04 -17.92 -12.80
C PRO A 110 5.50 -16.85 -13.76
N LEU A 111 6.21 -16.65 -14.86
CA LEU A 111 5.81 -15.75 -15.93
C LEU A 111 5.37 -16.55 -17.16
N PRO A 112 4.49 -16.00 -18.02
CA PRO A 112 4.19 -16.58 -19.32
C PRO A 112 5.46 -16.83 -20.13
N GLU A 113 5.51 -17.93 -20.92
CA GLU A 113 6.70 -18.28 -21.74
C GLU A 113 7.14 -17.12 -22.65
N SER A 114 6.19 -16.37 -23.19
CA SER A 114 6.47 -15.20 -24.04
C SER A 114 7.28 -14.10 -23.32
N TRP A 115 7.28 -14.07 -21.98
CA TRP A 115 7.99 -13.09 -21.17
C TRP A 115 9.31 -13.63 -20.61
N ASN A 116 9.53 -14.95 -20.64
CA ASN A 116 10.74 -15.57 -20.07
C ASN A 116 12.01 -15.39 -20.92
N ASN A 117 11.89 -14.86 -22.13
CA ASN A 117 13.03 -14.65 -23.04
C ASN A 117 13.91 -13.45 -22.65
N GLN A 118 13.49 -12.63 -21.71
CA GLN A 118 14.18 -11.44 -21.25
C GLN A 118 14.02 -11.27 -19.74
N PRO A 119 14.93 -10.58 -19.05
CA PRO A 119 14.73 -10.24 -17.65
C PRO A 119 13.58 -9.25 -17.53
N ILE A 120 12.68 -9.50 -16.59
CA ILE A 120 11.65 -8.55 -16.15
C ILE A 120 12.10 -8.06 -14.78
N ILE A 121 12.33 -6.76 -14.66
CA ILE A 121 12.97 -6.16 -13.50
C ILE A 121 12.08 -5.02 -12.97
N VAL A 122 11.91 -4.98 -11.66
CA VAL A 122 11.40 -3.80 -10.97
C VAL A 122 12.53 -3.22 -10.14
N SER A 123 12.99 -2.03 -10.52
CA SER A 123 14.00 -1.28 -9.77
C SER A 123 13.33 -0.28 -8.83
N LEU A 124 13.54 -0.46 -7.53
CA LEU A 124 13.09 0.48 -6.52
C LEU A 124 14.19 1.51 -6.26
N ASN A 125 13.89 2.78 -6.45
CA ASN A 125 14.82 3.91 -6.33
C ASN A 125 16.12 3.66 -7.12
N PRO A 126 16.06 3.49 -8.45
CA PRO A 126 17.20 3.12 -9.26
C PRO A 126 18.36 4.11 -9.08
N VAL A 127 19.56 3.59 -8.82
CA VAL A 127 20.83 4.34 -8.78
C VAL A 127 21.40 4.47 -10.20
N ILE A 128 21.15 3.47 -11.02
CA ILE A 128 21.46 3.46 -12.45
C ILE A 128 20.12 3.52 -13.17
N GLU A 129 19.91 4.57 -13.96
CA GLU A 129 18.68 4.69 -14.74
C GLU A 129 18.64 3.61 -15.82
N PRO A 130 17.56 2.83 -15.90
CA PRO A 130 17.37 1.89 -17.00
C PRO A 130 17.28 2.62 -18.35
N ALA A 131 17.75 1.99 -19.41
CA ALA A 131 17.65 2.54 -20.75
C ALA A 131 16.17 2.82 -21.11
N SER A 132 15.87 4.01 -21.60
CA SER A 132 14.50 4.53 -21.76
C SER A 132 13.61 3.62 -22.62
N GLU A 133 14.18 3.00 -23.64
CA GLU A 133 13.48 2.05 -24.54
C GLU A 133 13.08 0.74 -23.87
N THR A 134 13.71 0.43 -22.74
CA THR A 134 13.42 -0.79 -21.94
C THR A 134 12.33 -0.57 -20.89
N ILE A 135 12.01 0.69 -20.56
CA ILE A 135 11.03 1.05 -19.53
C ILE A 135 9.61 0.70 -20.01
N ARG A 136 8.85 0.03 -19.16
CA ARG A 136 7.45 -0.35 -19.38
C ARG A 136 6.49 0.41 -18.50
N ALA A 137 6.91 0.72 -17.26
CA ALA A 137 6.16 1.58 -16.34
C ALA A 137 7.13 2.29 -15.39
N ASP A 138 6.75 3.48 -14.97
CA ASP A 138 7.49 4.31 -14.01
C ASP A 138 6.45 4.89 -13.05
N ILE A 139 6.48 4.45 -11.80
CA ILE A 139 5.41 4.66 -10.83
C ILE A 139 6.02 5.13 -9.52
N GLU A 140 5.41 6.14 -8.91
CA GLU A 140 5.74 6.57 -7.57
C GLU A 140 4.80 5.91 -6.56
N TYR A 141 5.37 5.26 -5.55
CA TYR A 141 4.66 4.64 -4.45
C TYR A 141 5.05 5.29 -3.12
N ALA A 142 4.07 5.43 -2.23
CA ALA A 142 4.31 5.75 -0.84
C ALA A 142 4.40 4.45 -0.02
N HIS A 143 5.50 4.28 0.72
CA HIS A 143 5.68 3.12 1.59
C HIS A 143 5.73 3.57 3.05
N PRO A 144 5.06 2.86 3.97
CA PRO A 144 5.12 3.20 5.39
C PRO A 144 6.53 3.02 5.96
N ILE A 145 6.92 3.92 6.85
CA ILE A 145 8.18 3.86 7.59
C ILE A 145 7.88 3.25 8.96
N PHE A 146 8.51 2.13 9.27
CA PHE A 146 8.32 1.41 10.53
C PHE A 146 9.34 1.88 11.57
N ASP A 147 9.22 3.13 12.01
CA ASP A 147 9.96 3.68 13.14
C ASP A 147 9.28 3.35 14.48
N GLN A 148 9.86 3.84 15.58
CA GLN A 148 9.31 3.58 16.91
C GLN A 148 7.90 4.19 17.08
N ALA A 149 7.61 5.30 16.43
CA ALA A 149 6.28 5.93 16.48
C ALA A 149 5.24 5.06 15.79
N ALA A 150 5.56 4.50 14.61
CA ALA A 150 4.72 3.57 13.89
C ALA A 150 4.44 2.29 14.70
N ILE A 151 5.47 1.69 15.31
CA ILE A 151 5.32 0.49 16.15
C ILE A 151 4.42 0.76 17.36
N ASN A 152 4.58 1.92 18.00
CA ASN A 152 3.72 2.32 19.11
C ASN A 152 2.28 2.55 18.65
N ALA A 153 2.07 3.17 17.48
CA ALA A 153 0.76 3.36 16.90
C ALA A 153 0.06 2.03 16.59
N GLN A 154 0.78 1.07 16.01
CA GLN A 154 0.26 -0.28 15.75
C GLN A 154 -0.21 -0.96 17.06
N SER A 155 0.54 -0.81 18.15
CA SER A 155 0.18 -1.37 19.46
C SER A 155 -1.09 -0.71 20.05
N ASN A 156 -1.38 0.54 19.68
CA ASN A 156 -2.54 1.29 20.12
C ASN A 156 -3.75 1.16 19.18
N LEU A 157 -3.60 0.52 18.03
CA LEU A 157 -4.69 0.35 17.06
C LEU A 157 -5.99 -0.23 17.65
N PRO A 158 -5.94 -1.18 18.60
CA PRO A 158 -7.16 -1.69 19.24
C PRO A 158 -8.02 -0.63 19.92
N LEU A 159 -7.47 0.54 20.30
CA LEU A 159 -8.21 1.63 20.95
C LEU A 159 -9.23 2.30 20.00
N ILE A 160 -9.01 2.22 18.69
CA ILE A 160 -9.86 2.86 17.70
C ILE A 160 -10.70 1.88 16.88
N GLN A 161 -10.39 0.57 16.95
CA GLN A 161 -11.14 -0.45 16.22
C GLN A 161 -12.61 -0.49 16.65
N GLY A 162 -13.52 -0.42 15.68
CA GLY A 162 -14.97 -0.43 15.89
C GLY A 162 -15.55 0.86 16.50
N SER A 163 -14.72 1.83 16.84
CA SER A 163 -15.19 3.14 17.31
C SER A 163 -16.00 3.84 16.21
N LYS A 164 -17.18 4.36 16.55
CA LYS A 164 -18.10 4.97 15.58
C LYS A 164 -18.41 4.06 14.39
N ASN A 165 -18.43 2.74 14.59
CA ASN A 165 -18.64 1.72 13.55
C ASN A 165 -17.58 1.74 12.44
N THR A 166 -16.37 2.22 12.75
CA THR A 166 -15.26 2.32 11.79
C THR A 166 -14.13 1.39 12.21
N TRP A 167 -13.60 0.66 11.24
CA TRP A 167 -12.56 -0.35 11.40
C TRP A 167 -11.39 -0.02 10.49
N PHE A 168 -10.19 -0.41 10.91
CA PHE A 168 -8.94 -0.08 10.21
C PHE A 168 -8.14 -1.34 9.94
N CYS A 169 -7.72 -1.54 8.70
CA CYS A 169 -6.83 -2.63 8.30
C CYS A 169 -5.86 -2.16 7.21
N GLY A 170 -4.86 -2.99 6.92
CA GLY A 170 -3.88 -2.73 5.89
C GLY A 170 -2.49 -3.23 6.31
N ALA A 171 -1.57 -3.32 5.36
CA ALA A 171 -0.23 -3.81 5.60
C ALA A 171 0.57 -2.93 6.59
N TRP A 172 0.21 -1.66 6.74
CA TRP A 172 0.81 -0.72 7.69
C TRP A 172 0.55 -1.07 9.16
N THR A 173 -0.42 -1.96 9.44
CA THR A 173 -0.70 -2.46 10.79
C THR A 173 0.30 -3.52 11.27
N GLY A 174 1.17 -4.00 10.35
CA GLY A 174 2.29 -4.90 10.58
C GLY A 174 3.57 -4.34 9.98
N TYR A 175 4.32 -5.15 9.27
CA TYR A 175 5.62 -4.78 8.67
C TYR A 175 5.54 -4.46 7.17
N GLY A 176 4.34 -4.27 6.61
CA GLY A 176 4.14 -3.88 5.22
C GLY A 176 4.11 -5.03 4.23
N PHE A 177 4.08 -6.27 4.68
CA PHE A 177 3.94 -7.43 3.79
C PHE A 177 2.48 -7.68 3.42
N HIS A 178 2.25 -8.34 2.28
CA HIS A 178 0.91 -8.74 1.84
C HIS A 178 0.17 -9.56 2.92
N GLU A 179 0.89 -10.43 3.61
CA GLU A 179 0.37 -11.25 4.71
C GLU A 179 -0.12 -10.40 5.88
N ASP A 180 0.57 -9.30 6.21
CA ASP A 180 0.14 -8.37 7.26
C ASP A 180 -1.20 -7.72 6.87
N GLY A 181 -1.34 -7.33 5.60
CA GLY A 181 -2.58 -6.78 5.07
C GLY A 181 -3.73 -7.78 5.15
N LEU A 182 -3.52 -9.01 4.67
CA LEU A 182 -4.51 -10.08 4.73
C LEU A 182 -4.95 -10.36 6.18
N ARG A 183 -3.98 -10.61 7.05
CA ARG A 183 -4.25 -10.91 8.46
C ARG A 183 -5.02 -9.80 9.18
N SER A 184 -4.67 -8.54 8.91
CA SER A 184 -5.39 -7.41 9.50
C SER A 184 -6.84 -7.33 9.04
N GLY A 185 -7.09 -7.64 7.76
CA GLY A 185 -8.44 -7.72 7.20
C GLY A 185 -9.27 -8.87 7.81
N GLU A 186 -8.66 -10.04 8.00
CA GLU A 186 -9.31 -11.19 8.65
C GLU A 186 -9.72 -10.85 10.09
N LEU A 187 -8.83 -10.25 10.88
CA LEU A 187 -9.12 -9.83 12.26
C LEU A 187 -10.29 -8.85 12.34
N VAL A 188 -10.36 -7.89 11.41
CA VAL A 188 -11.48 -6.95 11.33
C VAL A 188 -12.78 -7.67 10.95
N ALA A 189 -12.73 -8.58 9.99
CA ALA A 189 -13.90 -9.35 9.56
C ALA A 189 -14.46 -10.24 10.69
N GLU A 190 -13.57 -10.90 11.46
CA GLU A 190 -13.95 -11.69 12.63
C GLU A 190 -14.60 -10.81 13.71
N ALA A 191 -14.01 -9.66 14.02
CA ALA A 191 -14.56 -8.74 15.03
C ALA A 191 -15.95 -8.19 14.64
N ILE A 192 -16.15 -7.83 13.38
CA ILE A 192 -17.46 -7.42 12.86
C ILE A 192 -18.47 -8.58 12.95
N HIS A 193 -18.04 -9.79 12.61
CA HIS A 193 -18.92 -10.97 12.67
C HIS A 193 -19.37 -11.25 14.11
N GLU A 194 -18.48 -11.21 15.09
CA GLU A 194 -18.82 -11.38 16.51
C GLU A 194 -19.80 -10.30 16.99
N LEU A 195 -19.59 -9.05 16.58
CA LEU A 195 -20.48 -7.94 16.89
C LEU A 195 -21.90 -8.17 16.35
N LEU A 196 -22.04 -8.64 15.11
CA LEU A 196 -23.34 -8.94 14.48
C LEU A 196 -24.06 -10.10 15.16
N ILE A 197 -23.36 -11.15 15.57
CA ILE A 197 -23.93 -12.28 16.31
C ILE A 197 -24.46 -11.82 17.67
N SER A 198 -23.69 -11.00 18.40
CA SER A 198 -24.09 -10.49 19.72
C SER A 198 -25.36 -9.62 19.66
N HIS A 199 -25.49 -8.80 18.63
CA HIS A 199 -26.69 -7.98 18.41
C HIS A 199 -27.93 -8.83 18.10
N ASN A 200 -27.78 -9.88 17.29
CA ASN A 200 -28.89 -10.79 16.95
C ASN A 200 -29.40 -11.56 18.19
N HIS A 201 -28.51 -11.98 19.09
CA HIS A 201 -28.89 -12.64 20.34
C HIS A 201 -29.63 -11.70 21.30
N SER A 202 -29.20 -10.45 21.38
CA SER A 202 -29.87 -9.44 22.24
C SER A 202 -31.26 -9.06 21.73
N SER A 203 -31.44 -9.04 20.40
CA SER A 203 -32.75 -8.73 19.77
C SER A 203 -33.74 -9.91 19.86
N ALA A 204 -33.26 -11.14 20.02
CA ALA A 204 -34.12 -12.35 20.16
C ALA A 204 -34.61 -12.55 21.61
N LEU A 205 -34.09 -11.82 22.58
CA LEU A 205 -34.44 -11.91 24.00
C LEU A 205 -35.30 -10.73 24.49
N ALA A 206 -35.57 -9.74 23.63
CA ALA A 206 -36.43 -8.60 23.87
C ALA A 206 -37.79 -8.73 23.18
#